data_03de2eb29c476dcebde3a5d2c0affbdc
#
_entry.id   03de2eb29c476dcebde3a5d2c0affbdc
#
_cell.length_a   1.000
_cell.length_b   1.000
_cell.length_c   1.000
_cell.angle_alpha   90.00
_cell.angle_beta   90.00
_cell.angle_gamma   90.00
#
_symmetry.space_group_name_H-M   'P 1'
#
loop_
_entity.id
_entity.type
_entity.pdbx_description
1 polymer ?
#
loop_
_entity_poly.entity_id
_entity_poly.type
_entity_poly.pdbx_seq_one_letter_code
_entity_poly.pdbx_strand_id
1 'polypeptide(L)'
;MKMTTVIYKAGTPLSNGNTIDSSLMKQMVNDFNEHFQNEQINHYHYGTFSENSFPLNVNFEDITHKINNVYIKDNRIMADIDILDTPKGKAIQELLEHDRISPSLDLIEHNGKIDIHSVSLNYK
;
A
#
# COMPACT_ATOMS: atom_id res chain seq x y z
N MET A 1 14.67 1.00 -6.77
CA MET A 1 14.10 -0.13 -7.58
C MET A 1 12.61 0.06 -7.68
N LYS A 2 12.12 0.08 -8.90
CA LYS A 2 10.68 0.30 -9.17
C LYS A 2 9.96 -1.01 -9.40
N MET A 3 8.74 -1.12 -8.88
CA MET A 3 7.90 -2.28 -9.15
C MET A 3 6.44 -1.87 -9.27
N THR A 4 5.69 -2.65 -10.04
CA THR A 4 4.23 -2.54 -10.15
C THR A 4 3.64 -3.83 -9.61
N THR A 5 2.66 -3.73 -8.73
CA THR A 5 2.09 -4.89 -8.07
C THR A 5 0.59 -4.76 -7.86
N VAL A 6 -0.08 -5.90 -7.77
CA VAL A 6 -1.48 -5.99 -7.35
C VAL A 6 -1.52 -5.94 -5.82
N ILE A 7 -2.31 -5.03 -5.27
CA ILE A 7 -2.47 -4.91 -3.82
C ILE A 7 -3.85 -5.36 -3.34
N TYR A 8 -4.82 -5.46 -4.25
CA TYR A 8 -6.15 -5.98 -3.95
C TYR A 8 -6.84 -6.44 -5.22
N LYS A 9 -7.67 -7.49 -5.11
CA LYS A 9 -8.57 -7.95 -6.17
C LYS A 9 -10.01 -7.81 -5.68
N ALA A 10 -10.89 -7.28 -6.54
CA ALA A 10 -12.31 -7.13 -6.20
C ALA A 10 -12.90 -8.45 -5.71
N GLY A 11 -13.65 -8.37 -4.61
CA GLY A 11 -14.31 -9.54 -4.01
C GLY A 11 -13.42 -10.41 -3.14
N THR A 12 -12.14 -10.07 -2.98
CA THR A 12 -11.26 -10.81 -2.05
C THR A 12 -11.68 -10.50 -0.61
N PRO A 13 -11.90 -11.51 0.24
CA PRO A 13 -12.25 -11.27 1.64
C PRO A 13 -11.15 -10.59 2.42
N LEU A 14 -11.53 -9.58 3.20
CA LEU A 14 -10.66 -8.93 4.18
C LEU A 14 -10.57 -9.80 5.44
N SER A 15 -9.72 -9.40 6.38
CA SER A 15 -9.55 -10.13 7.65
C SER A 15 -10.84 -10.25 8.46
N ASN A 16 -11.76 -9.29 8.33
CA ASN A 16 -13.08 -9.32 8.97
C ASN A 16 -14.15 -10.10 8.19
N GLY A 17 -13.79 -10.70 7.05
CA GLY A 17 -14.71 -11.44 6.19
C GLY A 17 -15.48 -10.60 5.18
N ASN A 18 -15.42 -9.28 5.26
CA ASN A 18 -16.06 -8.39 4.29
C ASN A 18 -15.25 -8.31 2.99
N THR A 19 -15.93 -7.98 1.90
CA THR A 19 -15.30 -7.78 0.59
C THR A 19 -15.46 -6.33 0.14
N ILE A 20 -14.59 -5.91 -0.76
CA ILE A 20 -14.66 -4.59 -1.39
C ILE A 20 -15.05 -4.80 -2.84
N ASP A 21 -16.18 -4.19 -3.26
CA ASP A 21 -16.64 -4.27 -4.64
C ASP A 21 -15.97 -3.22 -5.53
N SER A 22 -16.24 -3.30 -6.84
CA SER A 22 -15.62 -2.42 -7.82
C SER A 22 -15.96 -0.94 -7.60
N SER A 23 -17.18 -0.63 -7.16
CA SER A 23 -17.60 0.76 -6.89
C SER A 23 -16.81 1.35 -5.73
N LEU A 24 -16.69 0.60 -4.65
CA LEU A 24 -15.95 1.04 -3.47
C LEU A 24 -14.45 1.17 -3.79
N MET A 25 -13.90 0.25 -4.58
CA MET A 25 -12.51 0.34 -5.03
C MET A 25 -12.24 1.64 -5.77
N LYS A 26 -13.11 2.04 -6.69
CA LYS A 26 -12.98 3.29 -7.44
C LYS A 26 -13.00 4.50 -6.52
N GLN A 27 -13.91 4.51 -5.56
CA GLN A 27 -14.00 5.60 -4.59
C GLN A 27 -12.73 5.69 -3.74
N MET A 28 -12.26 4.56 -3.23
CA MET A 28 -11.04 4.49 -2.41
C MET A 28 -9.82 4.98 -3.16
N VAL A 29 -9.65 4.56 -4.41
CA VAL A 29 -8.53 4.98 -5.24
C VAL A 29 -8.61 6.47 -5.57
N ASN A 30 -9.79 6.99 -5.89
CA ASN A 30 -9.97 8.41 -6.15
C ASN A 30 -9.66 9.25 -4.91
N ASP A 31 -10.12 8.83 -3.74
CA ASP A 31 -9.87 9.54 -2.48
C ASP A 31 -8.37 9.54 -2.15
N PHE A 32 -7.70 8.42 -2.34
CA PHE A 32 -6.27 8.34 -2.14
C PHE A 32 -5.52 9.29 -3.08
N ASN A 33 -5.87 9.31 -4.35
CA ASN A 33 -5.21 10.15 -5.34
C ASN A 33 -5.45 11.64 -5.08
N GLU A 34 -6.61 12.03 -4.57
CA GLU A 34 -6.87 13.41 -4.15
C GLU A 34 -5.95 13.81 -3.00
N HIS A 35 -5.81 12.98 -1.99
CA HIS A 35 -4.87 13.22 -0.89
C HIS A 35 -3.43 13.30 -1.39
N PHE A 36 -3.07 12.42 -2.31
CA PHE A 36 -1.74 12.40 -2.89
C PHE A 36 -1.40 13.71 -3.61
N GLN A 37 -2.38 14.31 -4.28
CA GLN A 37 -2.19 15.58 -4.98
C GLN A 37 -2.15 16.79 -4.04
N ASN A 38 -2.89 16.75 -2.95
CA ASN A 38 -3.09 17.90 -2.08
C ASN A 38 -2.07 17.98 -0.94
N GLU A 39 -1.38 16.89 -0.64
CA GLU A 39 -0.39 16.84 0.43
C GLU A 39 0.97 16.47 -0.11
N GLN A 40 1.97 17.29 0.19
CA GLN A 40 3.33 17.08 -0.31
C GLN A 40 4.06 15.97 0.43
N ILE A 41 3.84 15.84 1.71
CA ILE A 41 4.46 14.81 2.53
C ILE A 41 3.45 14.31 3.55
N ASN A 42 3.06 13.05 3.42
CA ASN A 42 2.28 12.37 4.44
C ASN A 42 2.56 10.86 4.38
N HIS A 43 2.04 10.14 5.33
CA HIS A 43 2.30 8.71 5.45
C HIS A 43 1.64 7.84 4.37
N TYR A 44 0.75 8.40 3.55
CA TYR A 44 0.17 7.66 2.41
C TYR A 44 1.20 7.46 1.29
N HIS A 45 2.22 8.31 1.22
CA HIS A 45 3.23 8.25 0.17
C HIS A 45 4.34 7.24 0.46
N TYR A 46 4.45 6.77 1.68
CA TYR A 46 5.51 5.87 2.11
C TYR A 46 4.94 4.64 2.77
N GLY A 47 5.64 3.53 2.58
CA GLY A 47 5.32 2.30 3.26
C GLY A 47 6.46 1.79 4.09
N THR A 48 6.16 0.87 4.98
CA THR A 48 7.13 0.23 5.83
C THR A 48 6.99 -1.29 5.71
N PHE A 49 8.07 -1.98 6.06
CA PHE A 49 8.00 -3.41 6.29
C PHE A 49 7.46 -3.60 7.70
N SER A 50 6.18 -3.92 7.79
CA SER A 50 5.53 -4.10 9.08
C SER A 50 4.52 -5.22 9.00
N GLU A 51 4.53 -6.05 10.02
CA GLU A 51 3.49 -7.06 10.23
C GLU A 51 2.26 -6.46 10.91
N ASN A 52 2.41 -5.31 11.52
CA ASN A 52 1.41 -4.77 12.42
C ASN A 52 1.06 -3.36 12.06
N SER A 53 -0.14 -3.17 11.60
CA SER A 53 -0.86 -1.93 11.72
C SER A 53 -0.17 -0.66 11.20
N PHE A 54 -0.97 0.27 10.97
CA PHE A 54 -0.73 1.58 10.40
C PHE A 54 0.32 2.36 11.17
N PRO A 55 1.43 2.75 10.55
CA PRO A 55 2.29 3.72 11.18
C PRO A 55 1.57 5.07 11.20
N LEU A 56 1.17 5.52 12.37
CA LEU A 56 0.65 6.87 12.56
C LEU A 56 1.75 7.91 12.37
N ASN A 57 2.98 7.53 12.73
CA ASN A 57 4.17 8.32 12.49
C ASN A 57 5.17 7.46 11.73
N VAL A 58 5.53 7.90 10.53
CA VAL A 58 6.54 7.20 9.74
C VAL A 58 7.92 7.67 10.17
N ASN A 59 8.67 6.76 10.79
CA ASN A 59 10.05 7.00 11.11
C ASN A 59 10.90 6.75 9.88
N PHE A 60 11.76 7.68 9.50
CA PHE A 60 12.58 7.57 8.30
C PHE A 60 13.39 6.27 8.24
N GLU A 61 13.85 5.79 9.39
CA GLU A 61 14.60 4.53 9.47
C GLU A 61 13.77 3.30 9.09
N ASP A 62 12.45 3.39 9.25
CA ASP A 62 11.53 2.29 8.98
C ASP A 62 10.94 2.33 7.57
N ILE A 63 11.18 3.39 6.82
CA ILE A 63 10.67 3.53 5.47
C ILE A 63 11.40 2.58 4.54
N THR A 64 10.65 1.76 3.81
CA THR A 64 11.21 0.83 2.83
C THR A 64 10.92 1.23 1.39
N HIS A 65 9.81 1.91 1.16
CA HIS A 65 9.36 2.23 -0.20
C HIS A 65 8.49 3.47 -0.22
N LYS A 66 8.39 4.05 -1.40
CA LYS A 66 7.53 5.18 -1.70
C LYS A 66 6.43 4.73 -2.66
N ILE A 67 5.20 5.15 -2.40
CA ILE A 67 4.06 4.89 -3.27
C ILE A 67 4.01 6.01 -4.31
N ASN A 68 4.17 5.67 -5.58
CA ASN A 68 4.15 6.65 -6.67
C ASN A 68 2.77 6.81 -7.29
N ASN A 69 2.00 5.72 -7.36
CA ASN A 69 0.70 5.74 -7.99
C ASN A 69 -0.15 4.56 -7.52
N VAL A 70 -1.44 4.79 -7.40
CA VAL A 70 -2.44 3.74 -7.14
C VAL A 70 -3.54 3.89 -8.19
N TYR A 71 -3.90 2.80 -8.84
CA TYR A 71 -4.90 2.83 -9.91
C TYR A 71 -5.62 1.48 -10.02
N ILE A 72 -6.70 1.47 -10.80
CA ILE A 72 -7.49 0.26 -11.04
C ILE A 72 -7.20 -0.27 -12.44
N LYS A 73 -6.98 -1.58 -12.53
CA LYS A 73 -6.84 -2.30 -13.78
C LYS A 73 -7.40 -3.70 -13.62
N ASP A 74 -8.32 -4.08 -14.52
CA ASP A 74 -8.93 -5.42 -14.54
C ASP A 74 -9.54 -5.84 -13.20
N ASN A 75 -10.31 -4.96 -12.56
CA ASN A 75 -10.93 -5.16 -11.25
C ASN A 75 -9.92 -5.43 -10.13
N ARG A 76 -8.72 -4.88 -10.26
CA ARG A 76 -7.68 -4.96 -9.24
C ARG A 76 -7.20 -3.56 -8.89
N ILE A 77 -6.80 -3.39 -7.65
CA ILE A 77 -6.05 -2.18 -7.26
C ILE A 77 -4.57 -2.48 -7.47
N MET A 78 -3.95 -1.65 -8.29
CA MET A 78 -2.52 -1.74 -8.61
C MET A 78 -1.77 -0.61 -7.92
N ALA A 79 -0.53 -0.85 -7.57
CA ALA A 79 0.36 0.17 -7.05
C ALA A 79 1.69 0.17 -7.78
N ASP A 80 2.15 1.36 -8.14
CA ASP A 80 3.52 1.58 -8.58
C ASP A 80 4.30 2.08 -7.38
N ILE A 81 5.32 1.35 -6.98
CA ILE A 81 6.14 1.68 -5.83
C ILE A 81 7.62 1.71 -6.19
N ASP A 82 8.36 2.52 -5.45
CA ASP A 82 9.80 2.63 -5.58
C ASP A 82 10.44 2.17 -4.28
N ILE A 83 11.18 1.06 -4.34
CA ILE A 83 11.90 0.54 -3.17
C ILE A 83 13.15 1.39 -2.98
N LEU A 84 13.23 2.02 -1.83
CA LEU A 84 14.28 2.98 -1.51
C LEU A 84 15.57 2.27 -1.09
N ASP A 85 16.69 3.01 -1.14
CA ASP A 85 18.00 2.52 -0.73
C ASP A 85 18.28 2.77 0.75
N THR A 86 17.24 2.82 1.57
CA THR A 86 17.36 2.79 3.02
C THR A 86 17.86 1.40 3.46
N PRO A 87 18.42 1.24 4.67
CA PRO A 87 18.87 -0.09 5.13
C PRO A 87 17.77 -1.16 5.05
N LYS A 88 16.54 -0.83 5.47
CA LYS A 88 15.41 -1.76 5.36
C LYS A 88 14.94 -1.92 3.92
N GLY A 89 15.00 -0.87 3.12
CA GLY A 89 14.66 -0.93 1.70
C GLY A 89 15.61 -1.85 0.93
N LYS A 90 16.89 -1.81 1.22
CA LYS A 90 17.86 -2.73 0.62
C LYS A 90 17.60 -4.19 0.99
N ALA A 91 17.22 -4.45 2.24
CA ALA A 91 16.83 -5.78 2.68
C ALA A 91 15.59 -6.28 1.91
N ILE A 92 14.61 -5.40 1.68
CA ILE A 92 13.42 -5.72 0.88
C ILE A 92 13.80 -6.03 -0.57
N GLN A 93 14.71 -5.27 -1.17
CA GLN A 93 15.17 -5.54 -2.54
C GLN A 93 15.77 -6.95 -2.65
N GLU A 94 16.55 -7.35 -1.67
CA GLU A 94 17.13 -8.69 -1.64
C GLU A 94 16.06 -9.77 -1.48
N LEU A 95 15.09 -9.55 -0.59
CA LEU A 95 13.98 -10.49 -0.40
C LEU A 95 13.11 -10.62 -1.66
N LEU A 96 12.94 -9.55 -2.42
CA LEU A 96 12.22 -9.57 -3.68
C LEU A 96 12.90 -10.45 -4.73
N GLU A 97 14.21 -10.46 -4.78
CA GLU A 97 14.99 -11.32 -5.69
C GLU A 97 14.71 -12.80 -5.42
N HIS A 98 14.35 -13.16 -4.21
CA HIS A 98 14.03 -14.53 -3.80
C HIS A 98 12.52 -14.80 -3.69
N ASP A 99 11.69 -13.90 -4.22
CA ASP A 99 10.22 -14.00 -4.16
C ASP A 99 9.69 -14.18 -2.72
N ARG A 100 10.24 -13.42 -1.80
CA ARG A 100 9.89 -13.51 -0.37
C ARG A 100 9.03 -12.36 0.13
N ILE A 101 8.54 -11.51 -0.78
CA ILE A 101 7.74 -10.35 -0.43
C ILE A 101 6.35 -10.48 -1.02
N SER A 102 5.35 -10.23 -0.19
CA SER A 102 3.94 -10.15 -0.59
C SER A 102 3.41 -8.76 -0.28
N PRO A 103 3.10 -7.95 -1.30
CA PRO A 103 2.48 -6.65 -1.07
C PRO A 103 1.04 -6.80 -0.61
N SER A 104 0.60 -5.91 0.26
CA SER A 104 -0.79 -5.87 0.70
C SER A 104 -1.26 -4.44 0.89
N LEU A 105 -2.58 -4.29 0.77
CA LEU A 105 -3.25 -3.02 0.97
C LEU A 105 -3.55 -2.82 2.45
N ASP A 106 -3.11 -1.70 3.00
CA ASP A 106 -3.45 -1.30 4.36
C ASP A 106 -4.61 -0.32 4.30
N LEU A 107 -5.67 -0.65 5.04
CA LEU A 107 -6.89 0.14 5.09
C LEU A 107 -7.04 0.79 6.45
N ILE A 108 -7.70 1.94 6.44
CA ILE A 108 -8.13 2.59 7.67
C ILE A 108 -9.64 2.82 7.59
N GLU A 109 -10.34 2.52 8.67
CA GLU A 109 -11.79 2.73 8.76
C GLU A 109 -12.07 3.81 9.80
N HIS A 110 -12.84 4.81 9.40
CA HIS A 110 -13.29 5.85 10.30
C HIS A 110 -14.68 6.35 9.89
N ASN A 111 -15.57 6.51 10.85
CA ASN A 111 -16.94 6.97 10.62
C ASN A 111 -17.68 6.16 9.54
N GLY A 112 -17.43 4.85 9.51
CA GLY A 112 -18.06 3.96 8.53
C GLY A 112 -17.47 4.04 7.13
N LYS A 113 -16.42 4.85 6.93
CA LYS A 113 -15.74 4.99 5.64
C LYS A 113 -14.42 4.23 5.67
N ILE A 114 -14.13 3.51 4.58
CA ILE A 114 -12.89 2.77 4.41
C ILE A 114 -12.02 3.53 3.41
N ASP A 115 -10.80 3.85 3.82
CA ASP A 115 -9.82 4.53 2.98
C ASP A 115 -8.53 3.72 2.87
N ILE A 116 -7.79 3.94 1.78
CA ILE A 116 -6.45 3.40 1.62
C ILE A 116 -5.52 4.20 2.53
N HIS A 117 -4.81 3.49 3.41
CA HIS A 117 -3.81 4.09 4.28
C HIS A 117 -2.41 4.02 3.66
N SER A 118 -2.01 2.83 3.25
CA SER A 118 -0.67 2.59 2.73
C SER A 118 -0.61 1.24 2.01
N VAL A 119 0.56 0.92 1.50
CA VAL A 119 0.89 -0.40 0.96
C VAL A 119 2.00 -0.98 1.83
N SER A 120 1.76 -2.15 2.39
CA SER A 120 2.77 -2.88 3.15
C SER A 120 3.46 -3.92 2.28
N LEU A 121 4.74 -4.09 2.52
CA LEU A 121 5.52 -5.19 1.94
C LEU A 121 5.79 -6.19 3.06
N ASN A 122 5.19 -7.36 2.95
CA ASN A 122 5.23 -8.37 4.00
C ASN A 122 6.12 -9.54 3.60
N TYR A 123 6.77 -10.15 4.58
CA TYR A 123 7.52 -11.38 4.36
C TYR A 123 6.56 -12.52 4.03
N LYS A 124 6.89 -13.24 3.00
CA LYS A 124 6.12 -14.41 2.56
C LYS A 124 6.39 -15.63 3.41
#